data_5b611311a59f227a96a6373022eb9e96
#
_entry.id   5b611311a59f227a96a6373022eb9e96
#
_cell.length_a   1.000
_cell.length_b   1.000
_cell.length_c   1.000
_cell.angle_alpha   90.00
_cell.angle_beta   90.00
_cell.angle_gamma   90.00
#
_symmetry.space_group_name_H-M   'P 1'
#
loop_
_entity.id
_entity.type
_entity.pdbx_description
1 polymer ?
#
loop_
_entity_poly.entity_id
_entity_poly.type
_entity_poly.pdbx_seq_one_letter_code
_entity_poly.pdbx_strand_id
1 'polypeptide(L)'
;MHTIKTELICISVFLLTASAFCRKNDFLFSVENFTGFRNGEAIELLLEEDGDKYTKKSELVWTHDNNFYIGAKVSFGWKWFDTDIYGAAFVPKKSGKMFDSDWMGTDDVKTTFSINENSITAGSFFVGGNIGITVPLFTWFKASPKFSFECEYLAFEAKNGDGWYGHPPYSKTGKNVPWYSPDATYLKSGKLYGITYDRWSTFTWLGLYAFFIPVPQLEFSIGTSISPYIYIQSVDHHKNSGNGNYYYDKMHGNFHAEKLDLGIKLNINKMFGIKTFLTLTNVRPLEGETFANSEGKYAKYYILDGYHSGTSAKYIDTGISFSYTPLFRIHKNIIR
;
A
#
# COMPACT_ATOMS: atom_id res chain seq x y z
N MET A 1 4.27 3.52 20.93
CA MET A 1 5.20 2.46 21.33
C MET A 1 4.52 1.19 21.90
N HIS A 2 3.23 1.22 22.31
CA HIS A 2 2.51 0.04 22.81
C HIS A 2 1.97 -0.90 21.71
N THR A 3 1.62 -0.38 20.52
CA THR A 3 1.03 -1.17 19.42
C THR A 3 2.00 -2.16 18.77
N ILE A 4 3.26 -1.80 18.60
CA ILE A 4 4.27 -2.67 17.94
C ILE A 4 4.56 -3.97 18.73
N LYS A 5 4.43 -3.94 20.05
CA LYS A 5 4.67 -5.14 20.89
C LYS A 5 3.58 -6.21 20.72
N THR A 6 2.34 -5.80 20.50
CA THR A 6 1.21 -6.74 20.35
C THR A 6 1.27 -7.46 18.99
N GLU A 7 1.67 -6.77 17.94
CA GLU A 7 1.78 -7.34 16.58
C GLU A 7 2.93 -8.35 16.46
N LEU A 8 4.08 -8.08 17.09
CA LEU A 8 5.21 -9.02 17.14
C LEU A 8 4.87 -10.30 17.92
N ILE A 9 4.03 -10.24 18.95
CA ILE A 9 3.57 -11.40 19.72
C ILE A 9 2.65 -12.29 18.88
N CYS A 10 1.76 -11.73 18.08
CA CYS A 10 0.89 -12.48 17.19
C CYS A 10 1.68 -13.25 16.12
N ILE A 11 2.72 -12.65 15.53
CA ILE A 11 3.61 -13.30 14.56
C ILE A 11 4.39 -14.45 15.23
N SER A 12 4.88 -14.25 16.45
CA SER A 12 5.65 -15.26 17.18
C SER A 12 4.81 -16.47 17.59
N VAL A 13 3.56 -16.28 17.99
CA VAL A 13 2.62 -17.35 18.33
C VAL A 13 2.24 -18.17 17.11
N PHE A 14 2.07 -17.53 15.94
CA PHE A 14 1.74 -18.21 14.69
C PHE A 14 2.89 -19.12 14.21
N LEU A 15 4.14 -18.68 14.34
CA LEU A 15 5.33 -19.45 13.99
C LEU A 15 5.53 -20.69 14.89
N LEU A 16 5.16 -20.59 16.17
CA LEU A 16 5.30 -21.69 17.13
C LEU A 16 4.23 -22.77 16.96
N THR A 17 3.02 -22.43 16.51
CA THR A 17 1.95 -23.41 16.27
C THR A 17 2.12 -24.21 14.98
N ALA A 18 2.74 -23.64 13.96
CA ALA A 18 2.99 -24.32 12.67
C ALA A 18 3.99 -25.48 12.81
N SER A 19 4.90 -25.45 13.77
CA SER A 19 5.93 -26.49 13.97
C SER A 19 5.42 -27.79 14.61
N ALA A 20 4.24 -27.80 15.26
CA ALA A 20 3.75 -28.93 16.06
C ALA A 20 3.02 -30.03 15.27
N PHE A 21 2.66 -29.84 13.99
CA PHE A 21 1.79 -30.76 13.26
C PHE A 21 2.43 -31.50 12.06
N CYS A 22 3.75 -31.53 11.93
CA CYS A 22 4.42 -32.10 10.76
C CYS A 22 4.51 -33.64 10.78
N ARG A 23 3.79 -34.35 9.91
CA ARG A 23 4.07 -35.75 9.54
C ARG A 23 5.11 -35.81 8.40
N LYS A 24 6.02 -36.78 8.50
CA LYS A 24 7.34 -36.94 7.93
C LYS A 24 7.51 -36.90 6.38
N ASN A 25 6.48 -36.90 5.55
CA ASN A 25 6.63 -37.13 4.09
C ASN A 25 5.96 -36.11 3.16
N ASP A 26 5.28 -35.06 3.67
CA ASP A 26 4.48 -34.16 2.84
C ASP A 26 4.78 -32.68 3.10
N PHE A 27 5.90 -32.36 3.72
CA PHE A 27 6.26 -30.98 4.06
C PHE A 27 7.15 -30.37 2.99
N LEU A 28 6.71 -29.21 2.47
CA LEU A 28 7.48 -28.36 1.59
C LEU A 28 7.85 -27.06 2.33
N PHE A 29 9.11 -26.67 2.24
CA PHE A 29 9.60 -25.38 2.69
C PHE A 29 10.26 -24.69 1.52
N SER A 30 10.01 -23.39 1.34
CA SER A 30 10.75 -22.62 0.34
C SER A 30 11.02 -21.21 0.84
N VAL A 31 12.13 -20.66 0.38
CA VAL A 31 12.50 -19.25 0.53
C VAL A 31 12.53 -18.62 -0.84
N GLU A 32 11.96 -17.44 -0.96
CA GLU A 32 11.92 -16.67 -2.19
C GLU A 32 12.41 -15.26 -1.90
N ASN A 33 13.42 -14.80 -2.63
CA ASN A 33 13.82 -13.40 -2.65
C ASN A 33 13.20 -12.77 -3.88
N PHE A 34 12.61 -11.60 -3.71
CA PHE A 34 11.97 -10.89 -4.81
C PHE A 34 12.36 -9.42 -4.85
N THR A 35 12.26 -8.86 -6.03
CA THR A 35 12.44 -7.43 -6.25
C THR A 35 11.43 -6.96 -7.28
N GLY A 36 11.02 -5.73 -7.17
CA GLY A 36 10.02 -5.18 -8.08
C GLY A 36 10.01 -3.66 -8.13
N PHE A 37 9.12 -3.18 -8.98
CA PHE A 37 8.85 -1.76 -9.17
C PHE A 37 7.35 -1.54 -8.98
N ARG A 38 7.01 -0.52 -8.19
CA ARG A 38 5.64 -0.02 -8.06
C ARG A 38 5.46 1.23 -8.90
N ASN A 39 4.37 1.25 -9.67
CA ASN A 39 3.85 2.42 -10.36
C ASN A 39 2.42 2.67 -9.91
N GLY A 40 1.96 3.92 -9.98
CA GLY A 40 0.59 4.28 -9.62
C GLY A 40 0.51 5.49 -8.71
N GLU A 41 -0.55 5.54 -7.90
CA GLU A 41 -0.83 6.71 -7.07
C GLU A 41 -1.56 6.34 -5.78
N ALA A 42 -1.32 7.13 -4.74
CA ALA A 42 -2.13 7.21 -3.54
C ALA A 42 -2.75 8.61 -3.47
N ILE A 43 -4.04 8.68 -3.18
CA ILE A 43 -4.80 9.93 -3.11
C ILE A 43 -5.29 10.13 -1.68
N GLU A 44 -5.14 11.35 -1.19
CA GLU A 44 -5.71 11.86 0.04
C GLU A 44 -6.73 12.93 -0.32
N LEU A 45 -7.87 12.95 0.38
CA LEU A 45 -8.96 13.88 0.17
C LEU A 45 -9.38 14.50 1.51
N LEU A 46 -9.65 15.80 1.48
CA LEU A 46 -10.44 16.48 2.47
C LEU A 46 -11.79 16.85 1.85
N LEU A 47 -12.85 16.41 2.49
CA LEU A 47 -14.24 16.63 2.07
C LEU A 47 -14.93 17.52 3.10
N GLU A 48 -15.73 18.48 2.68
CA GLU A 48 -16.58 19.30 3.54
C GLU A 48 -18.03 18.83 3.43
N GLU A 49 -18.69 18.72 4.57
CA GLU A 49 -20.11 18.39 4.65
C GLU A 49 -20.96 19.59 4.18
N ASP A 50 -21.84 19.36 3.20
CA ASP A 50 -22.80 20.33 2.69
C ASP A 50 -24.18 19.68 2.63
N GLY A 51 -24.89 19.71 3.75
CA GLY A 51 -26.15 19.00 3.94
C GLY A 51 -25.97 17.50 3.83
N ASP A 52 -26.63 16.87 2.85
CA ASP A 52 -26.53 15.41 2.58
C ASP A 52 -25.41 15.05 1.59
N LYS A 53 -24.53 15.99 1.23
CA LYS A 53 -23.47 15.81 0.24
C LYS A 53 -22.12 16.19 0.82
N TYR A 54 -21.08 15.59 0.23
CA TYR A 54 -19.70 15.98 0.46
C TYR A 54 -19.16 16.75 -0.72
N THR A 55 -18.53 17.90 -0.46
CA THR A 55 -17.80 18.67 -1.49
C THR A 55 -16.30 18.53 -1.24
N LYS A 56 -15.54 18.34 -2.32
CA LYS A 56 -14.09 18.22 -2.24
C LYS A 56 -13.46 19.57 -1.93
N LYS A 57 -12.65 19.63 -0.86
CA LYS A 57 -11.91 20.83 -0.44
C LYS A 57 -10.43 20.75 -0.71
N SER A 58 -9.83 19.57 -0.56
CA SER A 58 -8.43 19.35 -0.88
C SER A 58 -8.22 17.96 -1.46
N GLU A 59 -7.23 17.85 -2.31
CA GLU A 59 -6.77 16.58 -2.90
C GLU A 59 -5.27 16.59 -3.04
N LEU A 60 -4.61 15.67 -2.37
CA LEU A 60 -3.20 15.39 -2.57
C LEU A 60 -3.04 14.08 -3.32
N VAL A 61 -2.29 14.10 -4.42
CA VAL A 61 -1.97 12.92 -5.22
C VAL A 61 -0.48 12.64 -5.12
N TRP A 62 -0.13 11.49 -4.58
CA TRP A 62 1.24 11.03 -4.42
C TRP A 62 1.52 9.92 -5.44
N THR A 63 2.35 10.21 -6.45
CA THR A 63 2.66 9.22 -7.48
C THR A 63 3.81 8.31 -7.09
N HIS A 64 3.73 7.08 -7.58
CA HIS A 64 4.82 6.11 -7.59
C HIS A 64 5.32 5.94 -9.03
N ASP A 65 6.53 6.41 -9.31
CA ASP A 65 7.16 6.32 -10.63
C ASP A 65 8.36 5.35 -10.53
N ASN A 66 8.13 4.08 -10.85
CA ASN A 66 9.14 3.02 -10.75
C ASN A 66 9.78 2.91 -9.36
N ASN A 67 8.97 2.94 -8.31
CA ASN A 67 9.46 2.76 -6.95
C ASN A 67 9.98 1.35 -6.74
N PHE A 68 11.30 1.24 -6.62
CA PHE A 68 11.99 -0.02 -6.45
C PHE A 68 11.88 -0.54 -5.02
N TYR A 69 11.58 -1.83 -4.87
CA TYR A 69 11.57 -2.53 -3.58
C TYR A 69 12.28 -3.88 -3.65
N ILE A 70 12.74 -4.33 -2.49
CA ILE A 70 13.36 -5.64 -2.29
C ILE A 70 12.64 -6.34 -1.15
N GLY A 71 12.38 -7.62 -1.30
CA GLY A 71 11.66 -8.41 -0.32
C GLY A 71 12.06 -9.88 -0.27
N ALA A 72 11.49 -10.55 0.72
CA ALA A 72 11.62 -11.97 0.89
C ALA A 72 10.28 -12.60 1.28
N LYS A 73 10.13 -13.88 0.93
CA LYS A 73 8.98 -14.70 1.28
C LYS A 73 9.45 -16.06 1.77
N VAL A 74 8.83 -16.55 2.82
CA VAL A 74 9.01 -17.89 3.34
C VAL A 74 7.68 -18.62 3.22
N SER A 75 7.69 -19.79 2.59
CA SER A 75 6.47 -20.58 2.36
C SER A 75 6.60 -21.96 2.97
N PHE A 76 5.48 -22.44 3.50
CA PHE A 76 5.32 -23.78 4.06
C PHE A 76 4.13 -24.44 3.38
N GLY A 77 4.32 -25.68 2.96
CA GLY A 77 3.25 -26.51 2.40
C GLY A 77 3.16 -27.84 3.12
N TRP A 78 1.95 -28.32 3.35
CA TRP A 78 1.67 -29.64 3.88
C TRP A 78 0.44 -30.21 3.20
N LYS A 79 0.64 -31.22 2.36
CA LYS A 79 -0.41 -31.79 1.50
C LYS A 79 -1.06 -30.70 0.63
N TRP A 80 -2.31 -30.37 0.92
CA TRP A 80 -3.08 -29.34 0.23
C TRP A 80 -3.00 -27.97 0.91
N PHE A 81 -2.59 -27.93 2.19
CA PHE A 81 -2.47 -26.69 2.93
C PHE A 81 -1.18 -25.97 2.58
N ASP A 82 -1.27 -24.70 2.29
CA ASP A 82 -0.12 -23.82 2.09
C ASP A 82 -0.26 -22.54 2.92
N THR A 83 0.86 -22.03 3.35
CA THR A 83 0.98 -20.74 4.04
C THR A 83 2.28 -20.08 3.66
N ASP A 84 2.27 -18.77 3.60
CA ASP A 84 3.49 -17.99 3.43
C ASP A 84 3.43 -16.70 4.25
N ILE A 85 4.62 -16.19 4.55
CA ILE A 85 4.85 -14.87 5.14
C ILE A 85 5.84 -14.16 4.22
N TYR A 86 5.57 -12.91 3.91
CA TYR A 86 6.41 -12.08 3.06
C TYR A 86 6.55 -10.67 3.59
N GLY A 87 7.60 -10.00 3.17
CA GLY A 87 7.79 -8.58 3.42
C GLY A 87 8.75 -7.97 2.44
N ALA A 88 8.59 -6.69 2.18
CA ALA A 88 9.49 -5.91 1.33
C ALA A 88 9.63 -4.48 1.84
N ALA A 89 10.77 -3.87 1.56
CA ALA A 89 11.03 -2.48 1.82
C ALA A 89 11.32 -1.74 0.51
N PHE A 90 10.76 -0.55 0.39
CA PHE A 90 11.08 0.35 -0.72
C PHE A 90 12.46 0.99 -0.49
N VAL A 91 13.22 1.08 -1.56
CA VAL A 91 14.50 1.79 -1.51
C VAL A 91 14.22 3.29 -1.47
N PRO A 92 14.69 4.02 -0.44
CA PRO A 92 14.49 5.46 -0.32
C PRO A 92 15.10 6.20 -1.51
N LYS A 93 14.26 6.82 -2.32
CA LYS A 93 14.67 7.62 -3.48
C LYS A 93 13.54 8.53 -3.92
N LYS A 94 13.81 9.35 -4.95
CA LYS A 94 12.73 10.02 -5.68
C LYS A 94 11.71 8.99 -6.13
N SER A 95 10.45 9.18 -5.71
CA SER A 95 9.39 8.21 -5.93
C SER A 95 8.40 8.63 -7.01
N GLY A 96 8.41 9.91 -7.39
CA GLY A 96 7.47 10.48 -8.32
C GLY A 96 7.23 11.96 -8.05
N LYS A 97 5.98 12.35 -8.17
CA LYS A 97 5.48 13.71 -7.97
C LYS A 97 4.44 13.76 -6.86
N MET A 98 4.24 14.93 -6.31
CA MET A 98 3.07 15.25 -5.50
C MET A 98 2.32 16.39 -6.17
N PHE A 99 1.00 16.22 -6.28
CA PHE A 99 0.07 17.25 -6.71
C PHE A 99 -0.82 17.60 -5.53
N ASP A 100 -1.01 18.90 -5.31
CA ASP A 100 -1.89 19.42 -4.28
C ASP A 100 -2.88 20.38 -4.92
N SER A 101 -4.15 20.20 -4.63
CA SER A 101 -5.27 20.91 -5.26
C SER A 101 -6.30 21.28 -4.21
N ASP A 102 -6.66 22.58 -4.13
CA ASP A 102 -7.68 23.04 -3.19
C ASP A 102 -8.83 23.77 -3.88
N TRP A 103 -10.03 23.57 -3.31
CA TRP A 103 -11.28 24.23 -3.68
C TRP A 103 -11.71 25.15 -2.53
N MET A 104 -11.14 26.37 -2.50
CA MET A 104 -11.44 27.37 -1.47
C MET A 104 -12.69 28.16 -1.81
N GLY A 105 -13.71 28.09 -0.96
CA GLY A 105 -14.97 28.81 -1.16
C GLY A 105 -16.15 27.90 -1.50
N THR A 106 -17.26 28.52 -1.88
CA THR A 106 -18.55 27.83 -2.12
C THR A 106 -18.78 27.41 -3.58
N ASP A 107 -17.92 27.85 -4.52
CA ASP A 107 -18.20 27.80 -5.96
C ASP A 107 -17.60 26.58 -6.68
N ASP A 108 -17.26 25.51 -6.01
CA ASP A 108 -16.65 24.30 -6.58
C ASP A 108 -15.51 24.58 -7.61
N VAL A 109 -14.85 25.73 -7.44
CA VAL A 109 -13.75 26.17 -8.29
C VAL A 109 -12.43 25.79 -7.65
N LYS A 110 -11.61 25.05 -8.40
CA LYS A 110 -10.23 24.78 -7.99
C LYS A 110 -9.43 26.08 -7.97
N THR A 111 -9.11 26.57 -6.79
CA THR A 111 -8.42 27.86 -6.56
C THR A 111 -6.93 27.70 -6.38
N THR A 112 -6.48 26.53 -5.91
CA THR A 112 -5.06 26.24 -5.69
C THR A 112 -4.64 25.03 -6.52
N PHE A 113 -3.45 25.10 -7.07
CA PHE A 113 -2.77 23.96 -7.65
C PHE A 113 -1.28 24.08 -7.36
N SER A 114 -0.69 23.06 -6.78
CA SER A 114 0.75 22.97 -6.66
C SER A 114 1.28 21.63 -7.15
N ILE A 115 2.53 21.65 -7.61
CA ILE A 115 3.23 20.48 -8.09
C ILE A 115 4.62 20.42 -7.47
N ASN A 116 4.96 19.27 -6.92
CA ASN A 116 6.30 18.94 -6.48
C ASN A 116 6.84 17.80 -7.35
N GLU A 117 7.87 18.11 -8.17
CA GLU A 117 8.47 17.17 -9.12
C GLU A 117 9.39 16.13 -8.45
N ASN A 118 9.64 16.23 -7.13
CA ASN A 118 10.59 15.42 -6.40
C ASN A 118 10.01 14.92 -5.08
N SER A 119 8.91 14.18 -5.15
CA SER A 119 8.42 13.41 -4.00
C SER A 119 9.39 12.25 -3.70
N ILE A 120 9.63 11.98 -2.44
CA ILE A 120 10.53 10.93 -1.96
C ILE A 120 9.72 9.97 -1.10
N THR A 121 9.87 8.65 -1.32
CA THR A 121 9.45 7.65 -0.34
C THR A 121 10.62 7.34 0.60
N ALA A 122 10.39 7.46 1.91
CA ALA A 122 11.40 7.22 2.93
C ALA A 122 10.86 6.24 3.99
N GLY A 123 11.51 5.07 4.11
CA GLY A 123 11.13 4.09 5.12
C GLY A 123 9.83 3.31 4.84
N SER A 124 9.32 3.34 3.62
CA SER A 124 8.11 2.61 3.21
C SER A 124 8.35 1.11 3.12
N PHE A 125 7.36 0.31 3.53
CA PHE A 125 7.42 -1.15 3.47
C PHE A 125 6.03 -1.76 3.42
N PHE A 126 5.97 -3.04 3.06
CA PHE A 126 4.79 -3.88 3.27
C PHE A 126 5.19 -5.24 3.84
N VAL A 127 4.28 -5.82 4.59
CA VAL A 127 4.42 -7.17 5.18
C VAL A 127 3.06 -7.85 5.15
N GLY A 128 3.07 -9.15 4.87
CA GLY A 128 1.83 -9.91 4.83
C GLY A 128 2.03 -11.40 5.01
N GLY A 129 0.93 -12.12 5.01
CA GLY A 129 0.91 -13.56 5.04
C GLY A 129 -0.35 -14.12 4.43
N ASN A 130 -0.23 -15.31 3.88
CA ASN A 130 -1.32 -16.04 3.24
C ASN A 130 -1.51 -17.40 3.92
N ILE A 131 -2.75 -17.84 4.00
CA ILE A 131 -3.14 -19.21 4.34
C ILE A 131 -4.07 -19.70 3.25
N GLY A 132 -3.82 -20.87 2.71
CA GLY A 132 -4.59 -21.41 1.61
C GLY A 132 -4.68 -22.92 1.58
N ILE A 133 -5.52 -23.40 0.66
CA ILE A 133 -5.65 -24.81 0.32
C ILE A 133 -5.47 -24.93 -1.18
N THR A 134 -4.35 -25.54 -1.61
CA THR A 134 -4.08 -25.78 -3.03
C THR A 134 -4.51 -27.17 -3.42
N VAL A 135 -5.59 -27.26 -4.22
CA VAL A 135 -6.18 -28.51 -4.67
C VAL A 135 -5.76 -28.79 -6.12
N PRO A 136 -5.06 -29.92 -6.40
CA PRO A 136 -4.81 -30.35 -7.77
C PRO A 136 -6.10 -30.94 -8.36
N LEU A 137 -6.71 -30.20 -9.28
CA LEU A 137 -7.91 -30.66 -9.99
C LEU A 137 -7.56 -31.58 -11.17
N PHE A 138 -6.42 -31.29 -11.81
CA PHE A 138 -5.81 -32.09 -12.86
C PHE A 138 -4.28 -32.07 -12.69
N THR A 139 -3.58 -32.90 -13.41
CA THR A 139 -2.09 -32.94 -13.40
C THR A 139 -1.47 -31.62 -13.85
N TRP A 140 -2.17 -30.86 -14.68
CA TRP A 140 -1.75 -29.60 -15.27
C TRP A 140 -2.49 -28.38 -14.70
N PHE A 141 -3.44 -28.58 -13.77
CA PHE A 141 -4.24 -27.46 -13.22
C PHE A 141 -4.50 -27.61 -11.71
N LYS A 142 -4.25 -26.52 -10.97
CA LYS A 142 -4.54 -26.42 -9.54
C LYS A 142 -5.37 -25.18 -9.26
N ALA A 143 -6.21 -25.23 -8.24
CA ALA A 143 -6.94 -24.09 -7.70
C ALA A 143 -6.60 -23.89 -6.22
N SER A 144 -6.54 -22.66 -5.79
CA SER A 144 -6.17 -22.32 -4.40
C SER A 144 -7.00 -21.15 -3.88
N PRO A 145 -8.06 -21.39 -3.11
CA PRO A 145 -8.65 -20.37 -2.27
C PRO A 145 -7.66 -19.97 -1.17
N LYS A 146 -7.52 -18.67 -0.93
CA LYS A 146 -6.60 -18.11 0.06
C LYS A 146 -7.27 -17.03 0.89
N PHE A 147 -6.91 -16.99 2.16
CA PHE A 147 -7.09 -15.85 3.04
C PHE A 147 -5.72 -15.20 3.28
N SER A 148 -5.68 -13.87 3.24
CA SER A 148 -4.44 -13.14 3.45
C SER A 148 -4.65 -11.94 4.36
N PHE A 149 -3.57 -11.56 5.04
CA PHE A 149 -3.47 -10.34 5.81
C PHE A 149 -2.24 -9.57 5.34
N GLU A 150 -2.37 -8.26 5.13
CA GLU A 150 -1.29 -7.40 4.67
C GLU A 150 -1.33 -6.06 5.40
N CYS A 151 -0.17 -5.60 5.84
CA CYS A 151 0.05 -4.25 6.34
C CYS A 151 1.02 -3.53 5.40
N GLU A 152 0.71 -2.31 5.05
CA GLU A 152 1.55 -1.42 4.26
C GLU A 152 1.77 -0.12 5.01
N TYR A 153 3.00 0.35 5.03
CA TYR A 153 3.36 1.69 5.46
C TYR A 153 4.02 2.45 4.31
N LEU A 154 3.44 3.58 3.96
CA LEU A 154 3.98 4.51 2.97
C LEU A 154 4.30 5.83 3.66
N ALA A 155 5.54 6.28 3.52
CA ALA A 155 5.99 7.58 3.98
C ALA A 155 6.46 8.41 2.78
N PHE A 156 5.79 9.53 2.54
CA PHE A 156 6.12 10.46 1.46
C PHE A 156 6.62 11.78 2.04
N GLU A 157 7.55 12.39 1.33
CA GLU A 157 7.99 13.76 1.60
C GLU A 157 8.12 14.51 0.27
N ALA A 158 7.48 15.67 0.20
CA ALA A 158 7.55 16.60 -0.92
C ALA A 158 8.08 17.96 -0.43
N LYS A 159 9.01 18.57 -1.17
CA LYS A 159 9.63 19.86 -0.88
C LYS A 159 9.80 20.68 -2.15
N ASN A 160 9.75 22.00 -2.01
CA ASN A 160 10.13 22.94 -3.06
C ASN A 160 9.31 22.80 -4.34
N GLY A 161 7.98 22.73 -4.20
CA GLY A 161 7.08 22.70 -5.34
C GLY A 161 6.83 24.08 -5.96
N ASP A 162 6.24 24.07 -7.14
CA ASP A 162 5.67 25.25 -7.80
C ASP A 162 4.17 25.31 -7.51
N GLY A 163 3.60 26.51 -7.30
CA GLY A 163 2.19 26.65 -6.97
C GLY A 163 1.52 27.89 -7.56
N TRP A 164 0.24 27.77 -7.84
CA TRP A 164 -0.65 28.82 -8.31
C TRP A 164 -1.82 28.96 -7.32
N TYR A 165 -1.98 30.17 -6.78
CA TYR A 165 -2.90 30.48 -5.71
C TYR A 165 -3.89 31.55 -6.15
N GLY A 166 -5.14 31.16 -6.38
CA GLY A 166 -6.26 32.01 -6.78
C GLY A 166 -7.22 32.39 -5.64
N HIS A 167 -6.84 32.17 -4.39
CA HIS A 167 -7.64 32.56 -3.23
C HIS A 167 -7.00 33.73 -2.45
N PRO A 168 -7.76 34.55 -1.71
CA PRO A 168 -7.19 35.57 -0.83
C PRO A 168 -6.27 34.99 0.25
N PRO A 169 -5.14 35.62 0.59
CA PRO A 169 -4.68 36.93 0.09
C PRO A 169 -3.88 36.88 -1.21
N TYR A 170 -3.75 35.73 -1.84
CA TYR A 170 -2.90 35.52 -3.03
C TYR A 170 -3.57 35.93 -4.34
N SER A 171 -4.92 35.97 -4.40
CA SER A 171 -5.64 36.46 -5.57
C SER A 171 -5.49 37.98 -5.69
N LYS A 172 -5.13 38.46 -6.91
CA LYS A 172 -4.99 39.89 -7.22
C LYS A 172 -6.31 40.66 -7.13
N THR A 173 -7.43 39.98 -7.25
CA THR A 173 -8.77 40.59 -7.16
C THR A 173 -9.32 40.61 -5.73
N GLY A 174 -8.67 39.95 -4.78
CA GLY A 174 -9.19 39.75 -3.42
C GLY A 174 -10.39 38.81 -3.33
N LYS A 175 -10.73 38.09 -4.43
CA LYS A 175 -11.78 37.07 -4.52
C LYS A 175 -11.20 35.74 -4.97
N ASN A 176 -11.94 34.67 -4.77
CA ASN A 176 -11.58 33.37 -5.34
C ASN A 176 -11.63 33.42 -6.86
N VAL A 177 -10.54 33.00 -7.51
CA VAL A 177 -10.43 32.82 -8.96
C VAL A 177 -9.83 31.45 -9.26
N PRO A 178 -10.04 30.86 -10.43
CA PRO A 178 -9.39 29.62 -10.80
C PRO A 178 -7.87 29.74 -10.72
N TRP A 179 -7.18 28.66 -10.32
CA TRP A 179 -5.73 28.62 -10.19
C TRP A 179 -4.97 29.01 -11.48
N TYR A 180 -5.57 28.77 -12.64
CA TYR A 180 -5.00 29.13 -13.96
C TYR A 180 -5.34 30.55 -14.41
N SER A 181 -6.06 31.34 -13.61
CA SER A 181 -6.41 32.73 -13.91
C SER A 181 -5.16 33.63 -13.94
N PRO A 182 -5.11 34.64 -14.81
CA PRO A 182 -4.09 35.70 -14.74
C PRO A 182 -4.04 36.43 -13.40
N ASP A 183 -5.14 36.37 -12.65
CA ASP A 183 -5.26 36.99 -11.32
C ASP A 183 -4.80 36.10 -10.17
N ALA A 184 -4.49 34.82 -10.44
CA ALA A 184 -3.84 33.95 -9.47
C ALA A 184 -2.35 34.29 -9.31
N THR A 185 -1.82 34.11 -8.10
CA THR A 185 -0.39 34.32 -7.83
C THR A 185 0.40 33.06 -8.03
N TYR A 186 1.42 33.14 -8.86
CA TYR A 186 2.39 32.06 -9.01
C TYR A 186 3.52 32.20 -7.98
N LEU A 187 3.78 31.11 -7.27
CA LEU A 187 4.92 30.97 -6.35
C LEU A 187 5.87 29.91 -6.87
N LYS A 188 7.10 30.37 -7.20
CA LYS A 188 8.15 29.53 -7.75
C LYS A 188 8.74 28.60 -6.69
N SER A 189 9.24 27.44 -7.13
CA SER A 189 10.00 26.45 -6.37
C SER A 189 10.96 27.07 -5.35
N GLY A 190 10.98 26.48 -4.15
CA GLY A 190 11.79 26.97 -3.02
C GLY A 190 11.08 27.94 -2.09
N LYS A 191 9.88 28.44 -2.46
CA LYS A 191 9.03 29.27 -1.59
C LYS A 191 7.87 28.51 -0.95
N LEU A 192 7.58 27.31 -1.45
CA LEU A 192 6.58 26.43 -0.86
C LEU A 192 7.19 25.59 0.24
N TYR A 193 6.48 25.50 1.34
CA TYR A 193 6.84 24.61 2.44
C TYR A 193 6.62 23.15 2.03
N GLY A 194 7.32 22.25 2.72
CA GLY A 194 7.19 20.82 2.45
C GLY A 194 5.89 20.23 3.04
N ILE A 195 5.44 19.15 2.43
CA ILE A 195 4.38 18.28 2.94
C ILE A 195 4.97 16.90 3.19
N THR A 196 4.61 16.28 4.31
CA THR A 196 4.90 14.86 4.55
C THR A 196 3.59 14.12 4.79
N TYR A 197 3.50 12.91 4.24
CA TYR A 197 2.33 12.05 4.36
C TYR A 197 2.74 10.65 4.78
N ASP A 198 2.34 10.25 5.97
CA ASP A 198 2.55 8.94 6.54
C ASP A 198 1.23 8.16 6.48
N ARG A 199 1.19 7.04 5.76
CA ARG A 199 -0.02 6.21 5.60
C ARG A 199 0.22 4.78 6.03
N TRP A 200 -0.58 4.29 6.97
CA TRP A 200 -0.69 2.90 7.35
C TRP A 200 -1.96 2.30 6.77
N SER A 201 -1.83 1.20 6.07
CA SER A 201 -2.94 0.46 5.51
C SER A 201 -2.91 -0.97 6.00
N THR A 202 -4.06 -1.50 6.41
CA THR A 202 -4.24 -2.89 6.80
C THR A 202 -5.34 -3.49 5.95
N PHE A 203 -5.04 -4.59 5.30
CA PHE A 203 -5.95 -5.31 4.42
C PHE A 203 -6.15 -6.73 4.92
N THR A 204 -7.39 -7.20 4.88
CA THR A 204 -7.69 -8.62 4.82
C THR A 204 -8.08 -8.97 3.39
N TRP A 205 -7.69 -10.13 2.88
CA TRP A 205 -7.99 -10.53 1.51
C TRP A 205 -8.61 -11.91 1.46
N LEU A 206 -9.65 -12.05 0.64
CA LEU A 206 -10.19 -13.34 0.19
C LEU A 206 -9.85 -13.48 -1.28
N GLY A 207 -9.07 -14.49 -1.64
CA GLY A 207 -8.58 -14.69 -2.99
C GLY A 207 -8.85 -16.08 -3.53
N LEU A 208 -8.93 -16.16 -4.85
CA LEU A 208 -8.94 -17.41 -5.60
C LEU A 208 -7.83 -17.37 -6.63
N TYR A 209 -6.96 -18.36 -6.57
CA TYR A 209 -5.79 -18.51 -7.45
C TYR A 209 -5.94 -19.77 -8.30
N ALA A 210 -5.52 -19.67 -9.55
CA ALA A 210 -5.44 -20.78 -10.48
C ALA A 210 -4.01 -20.91 -11.01
N PHE A 211 -3.52 -22.15 -11.12
CA PHE A 211 -2.19 -22.47 -11.61
C PHE A 211 -2.31 -23.44 -12.77
N PHE A 212 -1.77 -23.05 -13.92
CA PHE A 212 -1.69 -23.88 -15.12
C PHE A 212 -0.25 -24.32 -15.33
N ILE A 213 -0.03 -25.64 -15.37
CA ILE A 213 1.29 -26.29 -15.42
C ILE A 213 1.36 -27.18 -16.65
N PRO A 214 1.59 -26.62 -17.85
CA PRO A 214 1.61 -27.39 -19.11
C PRO A 214 2.74 -28.39 -19.15
N VAL A 215 3.85 -28.07 -18.51
CA VAL A 215 5.00 -28.95 -18.30
C VAL A 215 5.59 -28.72 -16.90
N PRO A 216 6.29 -29.70 -16.29
CA PRO A 216 6.79 -29.58 -14.92
C PRO A 216 7.70 -28.37 -14.66
N GLN A 217 8.33 -27.84 -15.71
CA GLN A 217 9.23 -26.69 -15.62
C GLN A 217 8.51 -25.35 -15.67
N LEU A 218 7.27 -25.29 -16.18
CA LEU A 218 6.59 -24.03 -16.46
C LEU A 218 5.22 -23.97 -15.75
N GLU A 219 5.01 -22.93 -14.98
CA GLU A 219 3.76 -22.63 -14.28
C GLU A 219 3.31 -21.21 -14.59
N PHE A 220 2.07 -21.08 -15.02
CA PHE A 220 1.35 -19.81 -15.11
C PHE A 220 0.41 -19.69 -13.93
N SER A 221 0.32 -18.52 -13.33
CA SER A 221 -0.62 -18.25 -12.25
C SER A 221 -1.47 -17.02 -12.54
N ILE A 222 -2.74 -17.11 -12.19
CA ILE A 222 -3.67 -15.99 -12.13
C ILE A 222 -4.39 -16.06 -10.79
N GLY A 223 -4.54 -14.93 -10.12
CA GLY A 223 -5.25 -14.80 -8.87
C GLY A 223 -6.09 -13.53 -8.86
N THR A 224 -7.24 -13.59 -8.22
CA THR A 224 -8.04 -12.41 -7.91
C THR A 224 -8.39 -12.41 -6.43
N SER A 225 -8.40 -11.25 -5.81
CA SER A 225 -8.72 -11.10 -4.40
C SER A 225 -9.56 -9.86 -4.17
N ILE A 226 -10.45 -9.94 -3.20
CA ILE A 226 -11.24 -8.80 -2.70
C ILE A 226 -10.95 -8.63 -1.21
N SER A 227 -10.90 -7.41 -0.73
CA SER A 227 -10.68 -7.12 0.68
C SER A 227 -12.02 -7.03 1.43
N PRO A 228 -12.39 -8.03 2.25
CA PRO A 228 -13.58 -7.95 3.09
C PRO A 228 -13.51 -6.83 4.11
N TYR A 229 -12.31 -6.44 4.54
CA TYR A 229 -12.10 -5.33 5.44
C TYR A 229 -10.78 -4.62 5.14
N ILE A 230 -10.83 -3.30 5.09
CA ILE A 230 -9.69 -2.40 4.97
C ILE A 230 -9.75 -1.35 6.08
N TYR A 231 -8.60 -1.07 6.68
CA TYR A 231 -8.40 0.03 7.61
C TYR A 231 -7.18 0.84 7.18
N ILE A 232 -7.36 2.15 7.06
CA ILE A 232 -6.30 3.10 6.70
C ILE A 232 -6.27 4.20 7.74
N GLN A 233 -5.08 4.51 8.23
CA GLN A 233 -4.82 5.72 8.99
C GLN A 233 -3.68 6.49 8.35
N SER A 234 -3.77 7.81 8.36
CA SER A 234 -2.73 8.68 7.82
C SER A 234 -2.44 9.86 8.73
N VAL A 235 -1.25 10.39 8.57
CA VAL A 235 -0.86 11.68 9.15
C VAL A 235 -0.29 12.53 8.02
N ASP A 236 -0.99 13.59 7.68
CA ASP A 236 -0.50 14.63 6.80
C ASP A 236 0.09 15.76 7.64
N HIS A 237 1.21 16.33 7.20
CA HIS A 237 1.87 17.44 7.85
C HIS A 237 2.26 18.50 6.85
N HIS A 238 1.55 19.62 6.89
CA HIS A 238 1.86 20.83 6.13
C HIS A 238 2.85 21.68 6.93
N LYS A 239 4.12 21.70 6.49
CA LYS A 239 5.23 22.46 7.13
C LYS A 239 5.14 23.94 6.80
N ASN A 240 4.06 24.60 7.17
CA ASN A 240 3.85 26.03 6.92
C ASN A 240 4.79 26.90 7.77
N SER A 241 4.36 27.83 8.53
CA SER A 241 5.15 28.58 9.50
C SER A 241 5.03 27.94 10.89
N GLY A 242 6.10 27.96 11.68
CA GLY A 242 6.11 27.40 13.04
C GLY A 242 6.13 25.86 13.05
N ASN A 243 5.25 25.25 13.87
CA ASN A 243 5.16 23.78 13.97
C ASN A 243 4.41 23.13 12.80
N GLY A 244 3.76 23.93 11.93
CA GLY A 244 2.90 23.44 10.85
C GLY A 244 1.54 22.92 11.35
N ASN A 245 0.72 22.47 10.41
CA ASN A 245 -0.54 21.82 10.69
C ASN A 245 -0.42 20.32 10.46
N TYR A 246 -0.99 19.54 11.36
CA TYR A 246 -1.06 18.09 11.30
C TYR A 246 -2.50 17.66 11.14
N TYR A 247 -2.77 16.81 10.18
CA TYR A 247 -4.06 16.15 9.98
C TYR A 247 -3.88 14.65 10.20
N TYR A 248 -4.77 14.08 10.97
CA TYR A 248 -4.79 12.66 11.29
C TYR A 248 -6.12 12.07 10.87
N ASP A 249 -6.08 11.10 9.98
CA ASP A 249 -7.26 10.51 9.38
C ASP A 249 -7.41 9.06 9.77
N LYS A 250 -8.66 8.63 9.89
CA LYS A 250 -9.04 7.24 10.11
C LYS A 250 -10.16 6.87 9.16
N MET A 251 -9.87 5.91 8.29
CA MET A 251 -10.79 5.43 7.29
C MET A 251 -10.89 3.91 7.34
N HIS A 252 -12.06 3.37 7.18
CA HIS A 252 -12.26 1.93 7.09
C HIS A 252 -13.46 1.60 6.20
N GLY A 253 -13.48 0.38 5.68
CA GLY A 253 -14.59 -0.04 4.84
C GLY A 253 -14.54 -1.53 4.52
N ASN A 254 -15.65 -2.00 4.00
CA ASN A 254 -15.80 -3.38 3.57
C ASN A 254 -15.84 -3.45 2.04
N PHE A 255 -15.06 -4.38 1.46
CA PHE A 255 -15.02 -4.61 0.02
C PHE A 255 -14.57 -3.42 -0.83
N HIS A 256 -13.74 -2.51 -0.28
CA HIS A 256 -13.22 -1.34 -0.96
C HIS A 256 -11.87 -1.56 -1.66
N ALA A 257 -11.30 -2.76 -1.62
CA ALA A 257 -10.05 -3.03 -2.33
C ALA A 257 -10.11 -4.37 -3.07
N GLU A 258 -9.41 -4.42 -4.20
CA GLU A 258 -9.33 -5.58 -5.08
C GLU A 258 -7.91 -5.74 -5.62
N LYS A 259 -7.51 -7.00 -5.88
CA LYS A 259 -6.23 -7.35 -6.50
C LYS A 259 -6.41 -8.31 -7.66
N LEU A 260 -5.57 -8.16 -8.67
CA LEU A 260 -5.33 -9.14 -9.72
C LEU A 260 -3.84 -9.46 -9.75
N ASP A 261 -3.51 -10.74 -9.58
CA ASP A 261 -2.16 -11.27 -9.59
C ASP A 261 -1.93 -12.13 -10.83
N LEU A 262 -0.85 -11.87 -11.55
CA LEU A 262 -0.40 -12.68 -12.67
C LEU A 262 1.04 -13.14 -12.42
N GLY A 263 1.38 -14.35 -12.83
CA GLY A 263 2.73 -14.85 -12.67
C GLY A 263 3.11 -15.91 -13.69
N ILE A 264 4.40 -15.92 -14.02
CA ILE A 264 5.02 -16.97 -14.83
C ILE A 264 6.23 -17.47 -14.06
N LYS A 265 6.25 -18.76 -13.72
CA LYS A 265 7.34 -19.41 -12.99
C LYS A 265 8.02 -20.45 -13.85
N LEU A 266 9.34 -20.36 -13.93
CA LEU A 266 10.22 -21.36 -14.52
C LEU A 266 10.94 -22.12 -13.40
N ASN A 267 10.66 -23.41 -13.25
CA ASN A 267 11.39 -24.29 -12.36
C ASN A 267 12.66 -24.79 -13.09
N ILE A 268 13.81 -24.22 -12.76
CA ILE A 268 15.11 -24.60 -13.35
C ILE A 268 15.42 -26.06 -13.01
N ASN A 269 15.14 -26.44 -11.77
CA ASN A 269 15.23 -27.82 -11.28
C ASN A 269 14.30 -27.97 -10.04
N LYS A 270 14.43 -29.09 -9.31
CA LYS A 270 13.59 -29.38 -8.13
C LYS A 270 13.81 -28.39 -6.95
N MET A 271 14.95 -27.68 -6.94
CA MET A 271 15.31 -26.78 -5.85
C MET A 271 15.18 -25.30 -6.22
N PHE A 272 15.41 -24.93 -7.46
CA PHE A 272 15.51 -23.54 -7.89
C PHE A 272 14.44 -23.18 -8.91
N GLY A 273 13.84 -22.02 -8.73
CA GLY A 273 12.88 -21.43 -9.67
C GLY A 273 13.06 -19.93 -9.80
N ILE A 274 12.62 -19.42 -10.93
CA ILE A 274 12.53 -17.98 -11.23
C ILE A 274 11.06 -17.68 -11.55
N LYS A 275 10.53 -16.60 -11.02
CA LYS A 275 9.16 -16.16 -11.31
C LYS A 275 9.19 -14.69 -11.69
N THR A 276 8.46 -14.32 -12.74
CA THR A 276 8.04 -12.93 -12.99
C THR A 276 6.61 -12.77 -12.50
N PHE A 277 6.28 -11.57 -12.01
CA PHE A 277 4.94 -11.28 -11.51
C PHE A 277 4.47 -9.88 -11.90
N LEU A 278 3.17 -9.75 -11.97
CA LEU A 278 2.45 -8.48 -12.07
C LEU A 278 1.28 -8.54 -11.07
N THR A 279 1.16 -7.50 -10.23
CA THR A 279 0.01 -7.33 -9.33
C THR A 279 -0.63 -5.97 -9.61
N LEU A 280 -1.92 -5.97 -9.86
CA LEU A 280 -2.74 -4.76 -9.93
C LEU A 280 -3.53 -4.64 -8.64
N THR A 281 -3.40 -3.54 -7.94
CA THR A 281 -4.15 -3.23 -6.72
C THR A 281 -4.99 -1.98 -6.95
N ASN A 282 -6.27 -2.04 -6.64
CA ASN A 282 -7.18 -0.91 -6.67
C ASN A 282 -7.86 -0.78 -5.32
N VAL A 283 -7.66 0.36 -4.65
CA VAL A 283 -8.38 0.78 -3.46
C VAL A 283 -9.38 1.83 -3.89
N ARG A 284 -10.67 1.48 -3.86
CA ARG A 284 -11.77 2.39 -4.18
C ARG A 284 -11.88 3.46 -3.10
N PRO A 285 -12.49 4.62 -3.40
CA PRO A 285 -12.63 5.68 -2.41
C PRO A 285 -13.21 5.19 -1.09
N LEU A 286 -12.51 5.53 -0.02
CA LEU A 286 -12.88 5.32 1.38
C LEU A 286 -13.06 6.68 2.01
N GLU A 287 -14.04 6.82 2.88
CA GLU A 287 -14.27 8.01 3.68
C GLU A 287 -14.09 7.70 5.16
N GLY A 288 -13.84 8.72 5.97
CA GLY A 288 -13.63 8.57 7.39
C GLY A 288 -13.53 9.87 8.14
N GLU A 289 -13.06 9.78 9.37
CA GLU A 289 -12.91 10.93 10.27
C GLU A 289 -11.56 11.61 10.05
N THR A 290 -11.55 12.95 10.13
CA THR A 290 -10.32 13.75 10.15
C THR A 290 -10.20 14.53 11.44
N PHE A 291 -8.97 14.65 11.93
CA PHE A 291 -8.60 15.34 13.15
C PHE A 291 -7.43 16.27 12.87
N ALA A 292 -7.38 17.43 13.48
CA ALA A 292 -6.32 18.40 13.27
C ALA A 292 -5.65 18.84 14.57
N ASN A 293 -4.40 19.25 14.48
CA ASN A 293 -3.70 20.03 15.50
C ASN A 293 -2.59 20.89 14.88
N SER A 294 -2.17 21.94 15.59
CA SER A 294 -1.05 22.82 15.21
C SER A 294 0.12 22.77 16.20
N GLU A 295 0.10 21.88 17.18
CA GLU A 295 1.07 21.84 18.29
C GLU A 295 2.20 20.81 18.04
N GLY A 296 2.05 19.93 17.06
CA GLY A 296 3.04 18.93 16.68
C GLY A 296 2.51 17.50 16.62
N LYS A 297 3.24 16.62 15.95
CA LYS A 297 2.83 15.25 15.60
C LYS A 297 2.28 14.42 16.78
N TYR A 298 2.76 14.66 18.00
CA TYR A 298 2.41 13.86 19.17
C TYR A 298 1.48 14.60 20.14
N ALA A 299 1.02 15.80 19.77
CA ALA A 299 0.03 16.55 20.54
C ALA A 299 -1.37 15.95 20.40
N LYS A 300 -2.32 16.45 21.18
CA LYS A 300 -3.71 16.02 21.09
C LYS A 300 -4.31 16.51 19.78
N TYR A 301 -4.96 15.62 19.07
CA TYR A 301 -5.74 15.91 17.87
C TYR A 301 -7.20 16.15 18.28
N TYR A 302 -7.84 17.09 17.61
CA TYR A 302 -9.25 17.42 17.78
C TYR A 302 -9.99 17.12 16.50
N ILE A 303 -11.20 16.57 16.59
CA ILE A 303 -12.03 16.31 15.43
C ILE A 303 -12.25 17.62 14.67
N LEU A 304 -12.20 17.54 13.36
CA LEU A 304 -12.45 18.67 12.48
C LEU A 304 -13.93 18.63 12.06
N ASP A 305 -14.79 19.25 12.87
CA ASP A 305 -16.23 19.23 12.66
C ASP A 305 -16.62 19.79 11.28
N GLY A 306 -17.52 19.10 10.57
CA GLY A 306 -17.95 19.45 9.23
C GLY A 306 -16.99 19.02 8.12
N TYR A 307 -15.91 18.31 8.47
CA TYR A 307 -14.96 17.76 7.49
C TYR A 307 -14.78 16.27 7.65
N HIS A 308 -14.55 15.60 6.53
CA HIS A 308 -14.28 14.17 6.43
C HIS A 308 -13.00 13.93 5.63
N SER A 309 -12.25 12.93 6.03
CA SER A 309 -11.14 12.43 5.22
C SER A 309 -11.63 11.49 4.14
N GLY A 310 -10.85 11.38 3.08
CA GLY A 310 -11.04 10.37 2.06
C GLY A 310 -9.71 9.87 1.53
N THR A 311 -9.69 8.64 1.00
CA THR A 311 -8.50 8.10 0.35
C THR A 311 -8.86 7.10 -0.73
N SER A 312 -7.98 6.98 -1.73
CA SER A 312 -7.99 5.91 -2.71
C SER A 312 -6.57 5.58 -3.15
N ALA A 313 -6.37 4.47 -3.85
CA ALA A 313 -5.07 4.15 -4.42
C ALA A 313 -5.19 3.19 -5.61
N LYS A 314 -4.25 3.29 -6.54
CA LYS A 314 -4.09 2.36 -7.66
C LYS A 314 -2.63 2.05 -7.85
N TYR A 315 -2.26 0.77 -7.80
CA TYR A 315 -0.88 0.35 -7.96
C TYR A 315 -0.74 -0.74 -9.00
N ILE A 316 0.39 -0.70 -9.68
CA ILE A 316 0.91 -1.75 -10.55
C ILE A 316 2.28 -2.14 -10.01
N ASP A 317 2.37 -3.34 -9.47
CA ASP A 317 3.63 -3.92 -9.02
C ASP A 317 4.10 -4.94 -10.06
N THR A 318 5.33 -4.79 -10.55
CA THR A 318 5.96 -5.73 -11.46
C THR A 318 7.31 -6.16 -10.92
N GLY A 319 7.69 -7.41 -11.10
CA GLY A 319 8.98 -7.84 -10.57
C GLY A 319 9.38 -9.25 -10.95
N ILE A 320 10.48 -9.66 -10.34
CA ILE A 320 11.08 -10.97 -10.48
C ILE A 320 11.39 -11.54 -9.11
N SER A 321 11.29 -12.85 -9.00
CA SER A 321 11.69 -13.56 -7.78
C SER A 321 12.53 -14.79 -8.10
N PHE A 322 13.35 -15.16 -7.12
CA PHE A 322 14.19 -16.37 -7.13
C PHE A 322 13.79 -17.21 -5.92
N SER A 323 13.34 -18.44 -6.18
CA SER A 323 12.93 -19.36 -5.14
C SER A 323 13.93 -20.50 -4.96
N TYR A 324 14.14 -20.85 -3.70
CA TYR A 324 14.91 -22.01 -3.27
C TYR A 324 14.05 -22.92 -2.40
N THR A 325 13.94 -24.21 -2.80
CA THR A 325 13.20 -25.24 -2.07
C THR A 325 14.19 -26.33 -1.69
N PRO A 326 14.67 -26.38 -0.43
CA PRO A 326 15.60 -27.40 0.01
C PRO A 326 14.96 -28.80 -0.03
N LEU A 327 15.70 -29.77 -0.52
CA LEU A 327 15.29 -31.17 -0.50
C LEU A 327 15.65 -31.77 0.87
N PHE A 328 14.72 -31.77 1.80
CA PHE A 328 14.92 -32.42 3.10
C PHE A 328 14.83 -33.95 2.93
N ARG A 329 15.95 -34.65 2.86
CA ARG A 329 16.03 -36.08 3.12
C ARG A 329 16.03 -36.29 4.65
N ILE A 330 14.88 -36.57 5.24
CA ILE A 330 14.85 -37.03 6.63
C ILE A 330 15.37 -38.48 6.61
N HIS A 331 16.61 -38.67 7.05
CA HIS A 331 17.17 -40.01 7.24
C HIS A 331 16.29 -40.80 8.23
N LYS A 332 15.83 -41.98 7.78
CA LYS A 332 15.02 -42.93 8.57
C LYS A 332 15.78 -43.59 9.72
N ASN A 333 16.97 -43.14 10.06
CA ASN A 333 17.83 -43.83 11.04
C ASN A 333 18.05 -42.95 12.26
N ILE A 334 17.07 -42.81 13.12
CA ILE A 334 17.26 -42.59 14.57
C ILE A 334 15.93 -43.00 15.21
N ILE A 335 15.76 -44.27 15.50
CA ILE A 335 15.16 -44.89 16.69
C ILE A 335 15.29 -46.42 16.42
N ARG A 336 16.34 -47.01 16.98
CA ARG A 336 16.36 -48.38 17.48
C ARG A 336 16.30 -48.32 18.97
#